data_4972ec3d9e1400d3a5f57bf2d30b6153
#
_entry.id   4972ec3d9e1400d3a5f57bf2d30b6153
#
_cell.length_a   1.000
_cell.length_b   1.000
_cell.length_c   1.000
_cell.angle_alpha   90.00
_cell.angle_beta   90.00
_cell.angle_gamma   90.00
#
_symmetry.space_group_name_H-M   'P 1'
#
loop_
_entity.id
_entity.type
_entity.pdbx_description
1 polymer ?
#
loop_
_entity_poly.entity_id
_entity_poly.type
_entity_poly.pdbx_seq_one_letter_code
_entity_poly.pdbx_strand_id
1 'polypeptide(L)'
;MFNKKLPSVLDYSKSSFAVDENTGEAEIMMTAMGQGNTLVSPYHMALITSAVANGGTLMRPYLVDKVTNHTGNEISKNVPKSYKKLMTSDEAAQLKEYMRAVVEEGTGMDLNYGSYTVAGKTGTAEYSMDDGEKTHSWFVGFTNVDNPELVISVIIEGYDGNSGAKAVPIAKQILDSYYNR
;
A
#
# COMPACT_ATOMS: atom_id res chain seq x y z
N MET A 1 -0.30 -4.33 -14.13
CA MET A 1 -1.04 -4.72 -12.91
C MET A 1 -2.44 -4.12 -12.90
N PHE A 2 -2.60 -2.91 -13.43
CA PHE A 2 -3.91 -2.27 -13.60
C PHE A 2 -4.78 -2.99 -14.64
N ASN A 3 -6.08 -2.76 -14.60
CA ASN A 3 -7.10 -3.29 -15.53
C ASN A 3 -7.24 -4.82 -15.54
N LYS A 4 -6.60 -5.53 -14.62
CA LYS A 4 -6.65 -7.00 -14.49
C LYS A 4 -6.85 -7.40 -13.03
N LYS A 5 -7.41 -8.59 -12.80
CA LYS A 5 -7.37 -9.22 -11.47
C LYS A 5 -5.93 -9.65 -11.16
N LEU A 6 -5.44 -9.28 -9.98
CA LEU A 6 -4.20 -9.79 -9.40
C LEU A 6 -4.46 -11.10 -8.66
N PRO A 7 -3.45 -11.92 -8.42
CA PRO A 7 -3.62 -13.10 -7.58
C PRO A 7 -4.17 -12.69 -6.20
N SER A 8 -5.27 -13.26 -5.83
CA SER A 8 -5.91 -13.05 -4.53
C SER A 8 -6.77 -14.24 -4.18
N VAL A 9 -6.85 -14.54 -2.89
CA VAL A 9 -7.84 -15.46 -2.31
C VAL A 9 -9.04 -14.70 -1.75
N LEU A 10 -8.97 -13.36 -1.77
CA LEU A 10 -10.06 -12.46 -1.35
C LEU A 10 -10.67 -11.79 -2.57
N ASP A 11 -11.95 -11.49 -2.49
CA ASP A 11 -12.60 -10.59 -3.44
C ASP A 11 -12.16 -9.15 -3.20
N TYR A 12 -11.85 -8.43 -4.25
CA TYR A 12 -11.44 -7.03 -4.21
C TYR A 12 -11.79 -6.32 -5.51
N SER A 13 -11.91 -4.99 -5.45
CA SER A 13 -12.13 -4.16 -6.62
C SER A 13 -10.85 -4.01 -7.42
N LYS A 14 -10.94 -4.21 -8.74
CA LYS A 14 -9.80 -4.00 -9.65
C LYS A 14 -9.42 -2.51 -9.68
N SER A 15 -8.13 -2.26 -9.66
CA SER A 15 -7.60 -0.93 -9.99
C SER A 15 -7.63 -0.70 -11.50
N SER A 16 -7.93 0.52 -11.91
CA SER A 16 -7.95 0.94 -13.31
C SER A 16 -6.90 2.02 -13.58
N PHE A 17 -6.34 1.96 -14.78
CA PHE A 17 -5.44 2.96 -15.33
C PHE A 17 -6.00 3.40 -16.67
N ALA A 18 -6.26 4.69 -16.81
CA ALA A 18 -7.06 5.26 -17.90
C ALA A 18 -6.23 6.10 -18.88
N VAL A 19 -4.89 5.99 -18.86
CA VAL A 19 -4.02 6.70 -19.81
C VAL A 19 -3.78 5.83 -21.05
N ASP A 20 -4.03 6.39 -22.21
CA ASP A 20 -3.77 5.78 -23.52
C ASP A 20 -3.15 6.81 -24.49
N GLU A 21 -2.98 6.43 -25.77
CA GLU A 21 -2.39 7.28 -26.83
C GLU A 21 -3.20 8.53 -27.16
N ASN A 22 -4.48 8.59 -26.79
CA ASN A 22 -5.37 9.72 -27.02
C ASN A 22 -5.53 10.62 -25.76
N THR A 23 -4.91 10.24 -24.67
CA THR A 23 -5.00 10.99 -23.40
C THR A 23 -4.32 12.32 -23.50
N GLY A 24 -5.04 13.41 -23.18
CA GLY A 24 -4.52 14.77 -23.19
C GLY A 24 -3.38 14.99 -22.18
N GLU A 25 -2.47 15.91 -22.51
CA GLU A 25 -1.28 16.20 -21.69
C GLU A 25 -1.63 16.56 -20.24
N ALA A 26 -2.68 17.33 -20.00
CA ALA A 26 -3.13 17.70 -18.66
C ALA A 26 -3.52 16.47 -17.81
N GLU A 27 -4.19 15.50 -18.40
CA GLU A 27 -4.57 14.26 -17.70
C GLU A 27 -3.38 13.35 -17.44
N ILE A 28 -2.41 13.30 -18.35
CA ILE A 28 -1.13 12.61 -18.15
C ILE A 28 -0.40 13.23 -16.94
N MET A 29 -0.33 14.56 -16.86
CA MET A 29 0.29 15.28 -15.75
C MET A 29 -0.44 15.01 -14.42
N MET A 30 -1.77 15.06 -14.41
CA MET A 30 -2.60 14.74 -13.23
C MET A 30 -2.35 13.30 -12.77
N THR A 31 -2.35 12.35 -13.69
CA THR A 31 -2.09 10.94 -13.38
C THR A 31 -0.66 10.73 -12.83
N ALA A 32 0.33 11.44 -13.35
CA ALA A 32 1.71 11.38 -12.86
C ALA A 32 1.85 11.89 -11.40
N MET A 33 1.00 12.80 -10.97
CA MET A 33 0.93 13.28 -9.58
C MET A 33 0.10 12.35 -8.66
N GLY A 34 -0.56 11.34 -9.22
CA GLY A 34 -1.47 10.46 -8.46
C GLY A 34 -2.90 10.99 -8.36
N GLN A 35 -3.30 11.86 -9.28
CA GLN A 35 -4.66 12.39 -9.47
C GLN A 35 -5.28 11.87 -10.77
N GLY A 36 -6.36 12.47 -11.24
CA GLY A 36 -7.03 12.11 -12.51
C GLY A 36 -7.87 10.84 -12.42
N ASN A 37 -8.01 10.15 -13.54
CA ASN A 37 -8.95 9.02 -13.69
C ASN A 37 -8.38 7.65 -13.27
N THR A 38 -7.19 7.61 -12.68
CA THR A 38 -6.60 6.36 -12.17
C THR A 38 -7.22 5.98 -10.82
N LEU A 39 -7.84 4.80 -10.76
CA LEU A 39 -8.46 4.29 -9.53
C LEU A 39 -7.63 3.12 -8.96
N VAL A 40 -7.36 3.16 -7.68
CA VAL A 40 -6.61 2.12 -6.99
C VAL A 40 -7.40 1.57 -5.80
N SER A 41 -7.35 0.26 -5.61
CA SER A 41 -7.89 -0.34 -4.40
C SER A 41 -6.81 -0.40 -3.30
N PRO A 42 -7.20 -0.35 -2.00
CA PRO A 42 -6.26 -0.53 -0.90
C PRO A 42 -5.46 -1.83 -1.00
N TYR A 43 -6.10 -2.90 -1.45
CA TYR A 43 -5.44 -4.18 -1.67
C TYR A 43 -4.33 -4.10 -2.73
N HIS A 44 -4.56 -3.41 -3.85
CA HIS A 44 -3.55 -3.21 -4.88
C HIS A 44 -2.36 -2.39 -4.35
N MET A 45 -2.64 -1.33 -3.57
CA MET A 45 -1.59 -0.52 -2.95
C MET A 45 -0.78 -1.32 -1.93
N ALA A 46 -1.43 -2.17 -1.13
CA ALA A 46 -0.72 -3.08 -0.23
C ALA A 46 0.20 -4.05 -0.99
N LEU A 47 -0.25 -4.59 -2.13
CA LEU A 47 0.57 -5.46 -2.97
C LEU A 47 1.79 -4.74 -3.58
N ILE A 48 1.62 -3.51 -4.07
CA ILE A 48 2.75 -2.71 -4.58
C ILE A 48 3.73 -2.41 -3.45
N THR A 49 3.23 -1.99 -2.30
CA THR A 49 4.05 -1.69 -1.12
C THR A 49 4.80 -2.93 -0.62
N SER A 50 4.16 -4.11 -0.68
CA SER A 50 4.82 -5.38 -0.33
C SER A 50 5.96 -5.72 -1.28
N ALA A 51 5.84 -5.38 -2.57
CA ALA A 51 6.93 -5.57 -3.51
C ALA A 51 8.11 -4.64 -3.22
N VAL A 52 7.86 -3.39 -2.84
CA VAL A 52 8.92 -2.47 -2.39
C VAL A 52 9.62 -3.03 -1.15
N ALA A 53 8.84 -3.44 -0.14
CA ALA A 53 9.36 -4.05 1.09
C ALA A 53 10.18 -5.32 0.81
N ASN A 54 9.81 -6.11 -0.20
CA ASN A 54 10.43 -7.37 -0.58
C ASN A 54 11.45 -7.24 -1.74
N GLY A 55 12.20 -6.13 -1.81
CA GLY A 55 13.28 -5.95 -2.79
C GLY A 55 12.81 -5.95 -4.25
N GLY A 56 11.61 -5.45 -4.53
CA GLY A 56 11.06 -5.26 -5.86
C GLY A 56 10.23 -6.42 -6.40
N THR A 57 10.11 -7.52 -5.65
CA THR A 57 9.40 -8.72 -6.09
C THR A 57 8.04 -8.86 -5.40
N LEU A 58 6.97 -8.83 -6.18
CA LEU A 58 5.62 -9.17 -5.73
C LEU A 58 5.46 -10.68 -5.59
N MET A 59 5.08 -11.13 -4.41
CA MET A 59 4.76 -12.52 -4.11
C MET A 59 3.27 -12.80 -4.32
N ARG A 60 2.91 -14.08 -4.52
CA ARG A 60 1.50 -14.50 -4.53
C ARG A 60 0.96 -14.54 -3.11
N PRO A 61 -0.07 -13.76 -2.79
CA PRO A 61 -0.70 -13.82 -1.47
C PRO A 61 -1.39 -15.16 -1.22
N TYR A 62 -1.35 -15.63 0.02
CA TYR A 62 -2.11 -16.78 0.49
C TYR A 62 -2.53 -16.58 1.96
N LEU A 63 -3.59 -17.25 2.40
CA LEU A 63 -4.10 -17.15 3.76
C LEU A 63 -3.78 -18.40 4.59
N VAL A 64 -3.67 -19.55 3.94
CA VAL A 64 -3.40 -20.82 4.61
C VAL A 64 -1.92 -21.15 4.45
N ASP A 65 -1.17 -21.07 5.54
CA ASP A 65 0.25 -21.45 5.57
C ASP A 65 0.40 -22.96 5.49
N LYS A 66 -0.30 -23.71 6.33
CA LYS A 66 -0.22 -25.17 6.37
C LYS A 66 -1.55 -25.81 6.78
N VAL A 67 -1.70 -27.05 6.42
CA VAL A 67 -2.79 -27.94 6.89
C VAL A 67 -2.19 -29.06 7.70
N THR A 68 -2.72 -29.30 8.88
CA THR A 68 -2.30 -30.39 9.77
C THR A 68 -3.46 -31.37 10.00
N ASN A 69 -3.16 -32.63 10.31
CA ASN A 69 -4.15 -33.59 10.79
C ASN A 69 -4.49 -33.33 12.26
N HIS A 70 -5.42 -34.12 12.80
CA HIS A 70 -5.88 -34.02 14.19
C HIS A 70 -4.79 -34.33 15.24
N THR A 71 -3.69 -34.95 14.85
CA THR A 71 -2.53 -35.22 15.71
C THR A 71 -1.42 -34.18 15.58
N GLY A 72 -1.65 -33.11 14.79
CA GLY A 72 -0.70 -32.01 14.58
C GLY A 72 0.34 -32.25 13.47
N ASN A 73 0.33 -33.42 12.82
CA ASN A 73 1.26 -33.70 11.72
C ASN A 73 0.90 -32.89 10.47
N GLU A 74 1.89 -32.30 9.82
CA GLU A 74 1.73 -31.52 8.60
C GLU A 74 1.28 -32.43 7.44
N ILE A 75 0.15 -32.09 6.80
CA ILE A 75 -0.37 -32.74 5.59
C ILE A 75 0.11 -31.99 4.35
N SER A 76 0.08 -30.67 4.41
CA SER A 76 0.57 -29.80 3.32
C SER A 76 1.04 -28.46 3.87
N LYS A 77 2.00 -27.84 3.20
CA LYS A 77 2.49 -26.50 3.48
C LYS A 77 2.53 -25.67 2.21
N ASN A 78 2.10 -24.42 2.32
CA ASN A 78 2.25 -23.48 1.23
C ASN A 78 3.72 -23.03 1.14
N VAL A 79 4.23 -22.98 -0.08
CA VAL A 79 5.57 -22.46 -0.36
C VAL A 79 5.40 -21.08 -1.01
N PRO A 80 6.05 -20.04 -0.48
CA PRO A 80 6.00 -18.72 -1.10
C PRO A 80 6.41 -18.77 -2.57
N LYS A 81 5.57 -18.16 -3.45
CA LYS A 81 5.81 -18.12 -4.90
C LYS A 81 5.86 -16.68 -5.37
N SER A 82 6.89 -16.32 -6.13
CA SER A 82 6.93 -15.04 -6.82
C SER A 82 5.81 -14.96 -7.86
N TYR A 83 5.21 -13.79 -7.97
CA TYR A 83 4.24 -13.49 -9.02
C TYR A 83 4.87 -12.66 -10.13
N LYS A 84 5.52 -11.57 -9.77
CA LYS A 84 6.13 -10.65 -10.74
C LYS A 84 7.21 -9.81 -10.08
N LYS A 85 8.33 -9.61 -10.78
CA LYS A 85 9.29 -8.55 -10.45
C LYS A 85 8.74 -7.23 -10.97
N LEU A 86 8.53 -6.25 -10.07
CA LEU A 86 7.98 -4.93 -10.40
C LEU A 86 9.09 -3.90 -10.64
N MET A 87 10.20 -4.03 -9.94
CA MET A 87 11.36 -3.15 -9.97
C MET A 87 12.62 -3.92 -9.60
N THR A 88 13.77 -3.35 -9.82
CA THR A 88 15.06 -3.90 -9.37
C THR A 88 15.20 -3.79 -7.85
N SER A 89 16.16 -4.50 -7.26
CA SER A 89 16.48 -4.38 -5.83
C SER A 89 16.97 -2.98 -5.47
N ASP A 90 17.74 -2.35 -6.36
CA ASP A 90 18.29 -1.02 -6.13
C ASP A 90 17.19 0.07 -6.17
N GLU A 91 16.27 -0.03 -7.12
CA GLU A 91 15.08 0.84 -7.16
C GLU A 91 14.20 0.63 -5.91
N ALA A 92 14.01 -0.61 -5.46
CA ALA A 92 13.26 -0.90 -4.24
C ALA A 92 13.96 -0.34 -2.99
N ALA A 93 15.30 -0.45 -2.91
CA ALA A 93 16.09 0.12 -1.82
C ALA A 93 15.96 1.65 -1.78
N GLN A 94 16.08 2.31 -2.93
CA GLN A 94 15.90 3.75 -3.04
C GLN A 94 14.49 4.21 -2.64
N LEU A 95 13.45 3.47 -3.06
CA LEU A 95 12.07 3.74 -2.62
C LEU A 95 11.90 3.56 -1.11
N LYS A 96 12.52 2.56 -0.51
CA LYS A 96 12.52 2.38 0.95
C LYS A 96 13.10 3.60 1.67
N GLU A 97 14.24 4.11 1.21
CA GLU A 97 14.86 5.31 1.76
C GLU A 97 13.93 6.53 1.66
N TYR A 98 13.33 6.78 0.50
CA TYR A 98 12.37 7.86 0.33
C TYR A 98 11.13 7.70 1.22
N MET A 99 10.59 6.48 1.31
CA MET A 99 9.45 6.19 2.18
C MET A 99 9.82 6.29 3.66
N ARG A 100 11.07 6.01 4.03
CA ARG A 100 11.57 6.23 5.39
C ARG A 100 11.66 7.71 5.72
N ALA A 101 12.21 8.53 4.82
CA ALA A 101 12.30 9.98 4.99
C ALA A 101 10.92 10.65 5.18
N VAL A 102 9.85 10.14 4.53
CA VAL A 102 8.46 10.62 4.77
C VAL A 102 8.04 10.45 6.23
N VAL A 103 8.50 9.39 6.89
CA VAL A 103 8.20 9.12 8.31
C VAL A 103 9.17 9.84 9.24
N GLU A 104 10.41 10.05 8.86
CA GLU A 104 11.41 10.74 9.69
C GLU A 104 11.24 12.27 9.69
N GLU A 105 10.98 12.84 8.52
CA GLU A 105 11.04 14.29 8.29
C GLU A 105 9.80 14.85 7.58
N GLY A 106 8.85 13.99 7.17
CA GLY A 106 7.72 14.37 6.33
C GLY A 106 6.36 14.22 7.00
N THR A 107 5.34 14.05 6.18
CA THR A 107 3.93 13.99 6.58
C THR A 107 3.54 12.75 7.37
N GLY A 108 4.45 11.81 7.56
CA GLY A 108 4.27 10.57 8.34
C GLY A 108 4.94 10.58 9.71
N MET A 109 5.45 11.72 10.21
CA MET A 109 6.25 11.82 11.44
C MET A 109 5.60 11.22 12.69
N ASP A 110 4.27 11.19 12.78
CA ASP A 110 3.56 10.56 13.89
C ASP A 110 3.86 9.05 14.04
N LEU A 111 4.41 8.43 13.00
CA LEU A 111 4.82 7.02 12.98
C LEU A 111 6.31 6.82 13.36
N ASN A 112 7.05 7.88 13.65
CA ASN A 112 8.49 7.77 13.94
C ASN A 112 8.82 7.43 15.39
N TYR A 113 7.85 7.39 16.28
CA TYR A 113 8.05 7.29 17.74
C TYR A 113 7.60 5.96 18.35
N GLY A 114 7.48 4.91 17.55
CA GLY A 114 7.10 3.57 18.00
C GLY A 114 8.30 2.70 18.41
N SER A 115 8.02 1.53 18.94
CA SER A 115 8.99 0.46 19.20
C SER A 115 9.45 -0.28 17.92
N TYR A 116 8.92 0.12 16.78
CA TYR A 116 9.17 -0.44 15.44
C TYR A 116 9.49 0.71 14.46
N THR A 117 10.27 0.42 13.44
CA THR A 117 10.52 1.39 12.36
C THR A 117 9.44 1.29 11.29
N VAL A 118 9.10 2.43 10.68
CA VAL A 118 8.11 2.51 9.59
C VAL A 118 8.70 3.23 8.40
N ALA A 119 8.43 2.72 7.21
CA ALA A 119 8.59 3.44 5.95
C ALA A 119 7.23 3.52 5.27
N GLY A 120 6.84 4.69 4.76
CA GLY A 120 5.51 4.86 4.18
C GLY A 120 5.36 6.12 3.35
N LYS A 121 4.19 6.25 2.73
CA LYS A 121 3.80 7.41 1.93
C LYS A 121 2.36 7.78 2.21
N THR A 122 2.15 9.03 2.49
CA THR A 122 0.81 9.64 2.58
C THR A 122 0.31 10.01 1.20
N GLY A 123 -1.00 10.10 1.04
CA GLY A 123 -1.64 10.60 -0.17
C GLY A 123 -2.91 11.36 0.16
N THR A 124 -3.22 12.34 -0.66
CA THR A 124 -4.48 13.06 -0.66
C THR A 124 -4.99 13.06 -2.09
N ALA A 125 -6.08 12.33 -2.34
CA ALA A 125 -6.71 12.28 -3.65
C ALA A 125 -7.99 13.11 -3.62
N GLU A 126 -8.03 14.13 -4.45
CA GLU A 126 -9.19 15.04 -4.57
C GLU A 126 -10.15 14.49 -5.62
N TYR A 127 -11.45 14.67 -5.36
CA TYR A 127 -12.49 14.33 -6.31
C TYR A 127 -13.71 15.23 -6.10
N SER A 128 -14.42 15.49 -7.17
CA SER A 128 -15.61 16.33 -7.13
C SER A 128 -16.88 15.49 -7.10
N MET A 129 -17.83 15.89 -6.28
CA MET A 129 -19.18 15.35 -6.22
C MET A 129 -20.19 16.49 -6.35
N ASP A 130 -21.47 16.16 -6.53
CA ASP A 130 -22.55 17.13 -6.66
C ASP A 130 -22.68 18.07 -5.45
N ASP A 131 -22.20 17.64 -4.28
CA ASP A 131 -22.21 18.38 -2.99
C ASP A 131 -20.88 19.07 -2.67
N GLY A 132 -19.91 19.10 -3.58
CA GLY A 132 -18.63 19.80 -3.45
C GLY A 132 -17.39 18.93 -3.66
N GLU A 133 -16.23 19.53 -3.37
CA GLU A 133 -14.94 18.84 -3.42
C GLU A 133 -14.73 18.02 -2.15
N LYS A 134 -14.38 16.77 -2.32
CA LYS A 134 -14.03 15.84 -1.26
C LYS A 134 -12.63 15.26 -1.46
N THR A 135 -12.06 14.73 -0.41
CA THR A 135 -10.74 14.12 -0.47
C THR A 135 -10.74 12.71 0.11
N HIS A 136 -9.87 11.87 -0.44
CA HIS A 136 -9.47 10.61 0.17
C HIS A 136 -8.11 10.80 0.84
N SER A 137 -8.01 10.47 2.12
CA SER A 137 -6.71 10.44 2.81
C SER A 137 -6.14 9.03 2.77
N TRP A 138 -4.92 8.90 2.27
CA TRP A 138 -4.22 7.63 2.13
C TRP A 138 -2.97 7.56 2.99
N PHE A 139 -2.69 6.37 3.48
CA PHE A 139 -1.37 5.97 3.93
C PHE A 139 -1.07 4.54 3.47
N VAL A 140 0.11 4.34 2.92
CA VAL A 140 0.66 3.02 2.63
C VAL A 140 2.05 2.92 3.23
N GLY A 141 2.40 1.78 3.81
CA GLY A 141 3.69 1.63 4.43
C GLY A 141 3.97 0.19 4.86
N PHE A 142 5.14 0.01 5.43
CA PHE A 142 5.57 -1.26 6.01
C PHE A 142 6.45 -1.00 7.25
N THR A 143 6.50 -1.97 8.12
CA THR A 143 7.26 -1.92 9.37
C THR A 143 8.56 -2.68 9.26
N ASN A 144 9.49 -2.39 10.22
CA ASN A 144 10.79 -3.04 10.33
C ASN A 144 11.60 -2.92 9.03
N VAL A 145 11.96 -1.67 8.69
CA VAL A 145 12.48 -1.25 7.38
C VAL A 145 13.63 -2.12 6.87
N ASP A 146 14.52 -2.55 7.77
CA ASP A 146 15.67 -3.41 7.43
C ASP A 146 15.25 -4.88 7.21
N ASN A 147 14.23 -5.34 7.95
CA ASN A 147 13.66 -6.68 7.81
C ASN A 147 12.12 -6.59 7.81
N PRO A 148 11.49 -6.21 6.69
CA PRO A 148 10.08 -5.91 6.62
C PRO A 148 9.19 -7.07 7.08
N GLU A 149 8.23 -6.75 7.98
CA GLU A 149 7.37 -7.74 8.61
C GLU A 149 5.89 -7.55 8.24
N LEU A 150 5.39 -6.32 8.33
CA LEU A 150 3.98 -6.01 8.11
C LEU A 150 3.83 -4.90 7.08
N VAL A 151 2.91 -5.08 6.14
CA VAL A 151 2.50 -4.05 5.18
C VAL A 151 1.12 -3.56 5.55
N ILE A 152 0.91 -2.24 5.47
CA ILE A 152 -0.37 -1.60 5.74
C ILE A 152 -0.77 -0.68 4.58
N SER A 153 -2.07 -0.68 4.28
CA SER A 153 -2.69 0.28 3.37
C SER A 153 -3.99 0.76 3.99
N VAL A 154 -4.09 2.06 4.22
CA VAL A 154 -5.25 2.70 4.85
C VAL A 154 -5.78 3.77 3.91
N ILE A 155 -7.10 3.81 3.76
CA ILE A 155 -7.84 4.91 3.12
C ILE A 155 -8.94 5.40 4.06
N ILE A 156 -9.14 6.71 4.09
CA ILE A 156 -10.33 7.35 4.62
C ILE A 156 -11.00 8.04 3.44
N GLU A 157 -12.21 7.59 3.11
CA GLU A 157 -12.94 8.06 1.95
C GLU A 157 -13.82 9.27 2.30
N GLY A 158 -13.93 10.18 1.35
CA GLY A 158 -15.01 11.16 1.28
C GLY A 158 -15.09 12.14 2.42
N TYR A 159 -13.95 12.63 2.90
CA TYR A 159 -14.04 13.55 4.00
C TYR A 159 -13.97 15.01 3.55
N ASP A 160 -14.73 15.87 4.24
CA ASP A 160 -14.80 17.30 3.97
C ASP A 160 -13.63 18.02 4.64
N GLY A 161 -12.92 18.85 3.89
CA GLY A 161 -11.96 19.81 4.41
C GLY A 161 -10.49 19.47 4.20
N ASN A 162 -9.67 20.46 4.47
CA ASN A 162 -8.23 20.45 4.27
C ASN A 162 -7.57 19.31 5.05
N SER A 163 -6.96 18.50 4.30
CA SER A 163 -6.23 17.32 4.57
C SER A 163 -5.13 17.51 5.61
N GLY A 164 -5.29 16.99 6.75
CA GLY A 164 -4.15 16.39 7.42
C GLY A 164 -3.99 14.95 6.92
N ALA A 165 -2.86 14.31 7.13
CA ALA A 165 -2.65 12.91 6.82
C ALA A 165 -3.49 12.01 7.75
N LYS A 166 -4.83 12.11 7.66
CA LYS A 166 -5.79 11.47 8.59
C LYS A 166 -5.69 9.94 8.60
N ALA A 167 -5.20 9.35 7.52
CA ALA A 167 -4.90 7.92 7.48
C ALA A 167 -3.70 7.54 8.37
N VAL A 168 -2.78 8.47 8.69
CA VAL A 168 -1.59 8.23 9.52
C VAL A 168 -1.96 7.87 10.97
N PRO A 169 -2.82 8.60 11.69
CA PRO A 169 -3.24 8.21 13.03
C PRO A 169 -3.92 6.84 13.10
N ILE A 170 -4.70 6.49 12.08
CA ILE A 170 -5.34 5.17 12.00
C ILE A 170 -4.28 4.08 11.78
N ALA A 171 -3.36 4.31 10.86
CA ALA A 171 -2.23 3.39 10.65
C ALA A 171 -1.43 3.19 11.94
N LYS A 172 -1.13 4.28 12.66
CA LYS A 172 -0.45 4.23 13.94
C LYS A 172 -1.17 3.37 14.97
N GLN A 173 -2.48 3.58 15.17
CA GLN A 173 -3.28 2.79 16.10
C GLN A 173 -3.26 1.29 15.77
N ILE A 174 -3.35 0.93 14.49
CA ILE A 174 -3.29 -0.45 14.04
C ILE A 174 -1.93 -1.06 14.33
N LEU A 175 -0.85 -0.35 13.98
CA LEU A 175 0.52 -0.82 14.19
C LEU A 175 0.87 -0.92 15.68
N ASP A 176 0.51 0.08 16.49
CA ASP A 176 0.69 0.03 17.94
C ASP A 176 -0.06 -1.15 18.57
N SER A 177 -1.29 -1.40 18.11
CA SER A 177 -2.07 -2.56 18.58
C SER A 177 -1.45 -3.90 18.18
N TYR A 178 -0.77 -3.95 17.03
CA TYR A 178 -0.07 -5.16 16.57
C TYR A 178 1.20 -5.44 17.38
N TYR A 179 2.02 -4.43 17.65
CA TYR A 179 3.32 -4.57 18.30
C TYR A 179 3.28 -4.53 19.83
N ASN A 180 2.21 -4.03 20.43
CA ASN A 180 2.04 -3.97 21.90
C ASN A 180 1.15 -5.12 22.46
N ARG A 181 1.07 -6.22 21.73
CA ARG A 181 0.32 -7.43 22.17
C ARG A 181 1.09 -8.25 23.18
#